data_38fa32bc128c280413f22ef5b5f46d4d
#
_entry.id   38fa32bc128c280413f22ef5b5f46d4d
#
_cell.length_a   1.000
_cell.length_b   1.000
_cell.length_c   1.000
_cell.angle_alpha   90.00
_cell.angle_beta   90.00
_cell.angle_gamma   90.00
#
_symmetry.space_group_name_H-M   'P 1'
#
loop_
_entity.id
_entity.type
_entity.pdbx_description
1 polymer ?
#
loop_
_entity_poly.entity_id
_entity_poly.type
_entity_poly.pdbx_seq_one_letter_code
_entity_poly.pdbx_strand_id
1 'polypeptide(L)'
;MTSPSAPATTGGTTPPAASRGSRDAAPPDAASAPGGARLSDRVAAQLRALIAERGLQPEQRLPAERTLALELGVSRTALREAIAQLASQGLLRARAGGGTYVQRPHTPEERVVAPLQPFLPLLQGDPEYRFDVLETRHALEGATAWHAALRATDADRARIAAAFEAMLQAHAQGDAAAEARADADFHLAIAEAAHNRVLLQVMRGLFDLLQTNISQSRHKLFQSPRTFAPLLAQHRALRDAILAGEPEQARDAAHAHLAFVHTSLRSLDEDDARRARASRLPSSPDDPRR
;
A
#
# COMPACT_ATOMS: atom_id res chain seq x y z
N MET A 1 59.72 -14.57 -24.09
CA MET A 1 60.93 -14.55 -23.25
C MET A 1 60.41 -14.70 -21.85
N THR A 2 60.41 -15.82 -21.41
CA THR A 2 61.12 -16.65 -20.43
C THR A 2 60.45 -16.62 -19.06
N SER A 3 59.70 -17.70 -18.78
CA SER A 3 59.75 -18.34 -17.45
C SER A 3 61.20 -18.78 -17.16
N PRO A 4 61.61 -19.11 -15.89
CA PRO A 4 61.07 -20.24 -15.14
C PRO A 4 61.24 -20.20 -13.61
N SER A 5 60.62 -21.13 -12.92
CA SER A 5 61.13 -22.23 -12.09
C SER A 5 60.96 -22.09 -10.58
N ALA A 6 60.24 -23.08 -10.03
CA ALA A 6 60.40 -23.59 -8.65
C ALA A 6 61.75 -24.32 -8.46
N PRO A 7 62.17 -24.72 -7.23
CA PRO A 7 61.75 -25.98 -6.57
C PRO A 7 61.68 -25.89 -5.03
N ALA A 8 60.86 -26.67 -4.34
CA ALA A 8 61.03 -28.04 -3.77
C ALA A 8 61.99 -28.18 -2.61
N THR A 9 61.55 -28.82 -1.55
CA THR A 9 61.85 -30.01 -0.75
C THR A 9 61.96 -29.70 0.73
N THR A 10 61.52 -30.44 1.65
CA THR A 10 61.42 -31.83 2.10
C THR A 10 61.27 -31.91 3.61
N GLY A 11 60.68 -32.93 4.10
CA GLY A 11 60.99 -33.73 5.25
C GLY A 11 60.10 -33.47 6.46
N GLY A 12 59.29 -34.28 6.95
CA GLY A 12 59.37 -35.70 7.30
C GLY A 12 59.22 -35.81 8.77
N THR A 13 58.25 -36.50 9.26
CA THR A 13 58.33 -37.60 10.26
C THR A 13 57.02 -37.71 11.07
N THR A 14 56.43 -38.89 10.99
CA THR A 14 55.39 -39.46 11.86
C THR A 14 56.07 -40.43 12.87
N PRO A 15 55.40 -41.06 13.85
CA PRO A 15 54.40 -40.80 14.87
C PRO A 15 54.93 -41.14 16.28
N PRO A 16 54.19 -41.48 17.41
CA PRO A 16 53.07 -42.40 17.49
C PRO A 16 51.94 -42.07 18.50
N ALA A 17 50.97 -42.96 18.44
CA ALA A 17 49.72 -43.16 19.13
C ALA A 17 49.73 -43.11 20.68
N ALA A 18 48.54 -42.74 21.25
CA ALA A 18 47.80 -43.48 22.29
C ALA A 18 46.45 -42.85 22.63
N SER A 19 45.38 -43.47 22.33
CA SER A 19 44.34 -44.13 23.13
C SER A 19 43.35 -43.25 23.93
N ARG A 20 42.09 -43.56 23.63
CA ARG A 20 40.89 -43.67 24.49
C ARG A 20 40.11 -42.41 24.84
N GLY A 21 38.85 -42.46 24.45
CA GLY A 21 37.78 -41.66 24.98
C GLY A 21 36.57 -41.62 24.09
N SER A 22 35.82 -42.73 24.04
CA SER A 22 34.46 -42.77 23.53
C SER A 22 33.61 -41.77 24.28
N ARG A 23 33.02 -40.82 23.58
CA ARG A 23 31.83 -40.09 24.02
C ARG A 23 30.82 -40.14 22.90
N ASP A 24 29.67 -40.57 23.26
CA ASP A 24 28.45 -40.77 22.52
C ASP A 24 28.22 -39.71 21.45
N ALA A 25 28.10 -40.15 20.21
CA ALA A 25 27.52 -39.35 19.14
C ALA A 25 26.02 -39.27 19.38
N ALA A 26 25.51 -38.08 19.66
CA ALA A 26 24.09 -37.78 19.57
C ALA A 26 23.62 -38.04 18.14
N PRO A 27 22.43 -38.61 17.95
CA PRO A 27 21.90 -38.85 16.60
C PRO A 27 21.64 -37.50 15.88
N PRO A 28 21.81 -37.45 14.55
CA PRO A 28 21.54 -36.25 13.79
C PRO A 28 20.05 -35.91 13.87
N ASP A 29 19.80 -34.65 14.14
CA ASP A 29 18.48 -34.02 14.10
C ASP A 29 17.66 -34.56 12.94
N ALA A 30 16.52 -35.13 13.27
CA ALA A 30 15.53 -35.57 12.30
C ALA A 30 15.11 -34.37 11.43
N ALA A 31 15.54 -34.37 10.18
CA ALA A 31 15.08 -33.51 9.15
C ALA A 31 13.55 -33.44 9.17
N SER A 32 13.01 -32.26 9.42
CA SER A 32 11.59 -31.95 9.39
C SER A 32 11.01 -32.36 8.03
N ALA A 33 10.21 -33.40 8.01
CA ALA A 33 9.43 -33.78 6.84
C ALA A 33 8.44 -32.65 6.47
N PRO A 34 8.28 -32.30 5.19
CA PRO A 34 7.27 -31.34 4.75
C PRO A 34 5.90 -32.02 4.74
N GLY A 35 4.99 -31.64 5.63
CA GLY A 35 3.61 -32.13 5.50
C GLY A 35 2.73 -32.20 6.73
N GLY A 36 3.09 -31.58 7.87
CA GLY A 36 2.18 -31.45 9.01
C GLY A 36 1.83 -30.01 9.28
N ALA A 37 0.56 -29.62 9.13
CA ALA A 37 0.09 -28.31 9.58
C ALA A 37 0.53 -28.10 11.04
N ARG A 38 1.18 -26.97 11.35
CA ARG A 38 1.64 -26.64 12.69
C ARG A 38 0.47 -26.73 13.66
N LEU A 39 0.71 -27.07 14.92
CA LEU A 39 -0.35 -27.16 15.93
C LEU A 39 -1.18 -25.85 15.96
N SER A 40 -0.52 -24.71 15.87
CA SER A 40 -1.15 -23.39 15.80
C SER A 40 -2.10 -23.25 14.59
N ASP A 41 -1.77 -23.81 13.42
CA ASP A 41 -2.63 -23.76 12.22
C ASP A 41 -3.91 -24.57 12.43
N ARG A 42 -3.81 -25.73 13.06
CA ARG A 42 -4.98 -26.56 13.39
C ARG A 42 -5.87 -25.87 14.41
N VAL A 43 -5.30 -25.29 15.46
CA VAL A 43 -6.04 -24.54 16.47
C VAL A 43 -6.70 -23.30 15.87
N ALA A 44 -6.02 -22.60 14.97
CA ALA A 44 -6.60 -21.46 14.25
C ALA A 44 -7.78 -21.88 13.36
N ALA A 45 -7.69 -23.03 12.69
CA ALA A 45 -8.80 -23.58 11.91
C ALA A 45 -10.00 -23.96 12.81
N GLN A 46 -9.75 -24.61 13.95
CA GLN A 46 -10.80 -24.94 14.93
C GLN A 46 -11.47 -23.67 15.48
N LEU A 47 -10.69 -22.64 15.80
CA LEU A 47 -11.22 -21.38 16.32
C LEU A 47 -12.08 -20.65 15.26
N ARG A 48 -11.68 -20.68 13.97
CA ARG A 48 -12.53 -20.17 12.87
C ARG A 48 -13.84 -20.93 12.76
N ALA A 49 -13.80 -22.26 12.81
CA ALA A 49 -15.00 -23.09 12.76
C ALA A 49 -15.96 -22.75 13.91
N LEU A 50 -15.45 -22.62 15.13
CA LEU A 50 -16.22 -22.27 16.32
C LEU A 50 -16.85 -20.86 16.21
N ILE A 51 -16.13 -19.88 15.66
CA ILE A 51 -16.67 -18.53 15.38
C ILE A 51 -17.84 -18.61 14.40
N ALA A 52 -17.69 -19.39 13.32
CA ALA A 52 -18.73 -19.57 12.32
C ALA A 52 -19.94 -20.33 12.87
N GLU A 53 -19.72 -21.42 13.59
CA GLU A 53 -20.77 -22.25 14.20
C GLU A 53 -21.61 -21.48 15.22
N ARG A 54 -20.98 -20.60 16.00
CA ARG A 54 -21.67 -19.72 16.96
C ARG A 54 -22.28 -18.49 16.32
N GLY A 55 -22.08 -18.27 15.05
CA GLY A 55 -22.57 -17.09 14.34
C GLY A 55 -22.05 -15.78 14.92
N LEU A 56 -20.81 -15.78 15.49
CA LEU A 56 -20.25 -14.59 16.10
C LEU A 56 -20.03 -13.50 15.05
N GLN A 57 -20.68 -12.36 15.26
CA GLN A 57 -20.63 -11.22 14.36
C GLN A 57 -19.39 -10.35 14.66
N PRO A 58 -18.95 -9.51 13.70
CA PRO A 58 -17.95 -8.49 13.95
C PRO A 58 -18.25 -7.65 15.20
N GLU A 59 -17.21 -7.27 15.91
CA GLU A 59 -17.23 -6.55 17.20
C GLU A 59 -17.78 -7.37 18.38
N GLN A 60 -18.20 -8.60 18.20
CA GLN A 60 -18.54 -9.50 19.31
C GLN A 60 -17.28 -10.07 19.97
N ARG A 61 -17.35 -10.17 21.29
CA ARG A 61 -16.26 -10.65 22.12
C ARG A 61 -16.21 -12.18 22.12
N LEU A 62 -15.02 -12.75 21.90
CA LEU A 62 -14.79 -14.17 22.14
C LEU A 62 -14.89 -14.51 23.63
N PRO A 63 -15.26 -15.76 23.97
CA PRO A 63 -15.14 -16.27 25.33
C PRO A 63 -13.71 -16.11 25.86
N ALA A 64 -13.56 -16.14 27.19
CA ALA A 64 -12.23 -16.02 27.81
C ALA A 64 -11.28 -17.09 27.31
N GLU A 65 -9.99 -16.76 27.11
CA GLU A 65 -8.96 -17.70 26.64
C GLU A 65 -8.96 -19.01 27.43
N ARG A 66 -9.21 -18.96 28.76
CA ARG A 66 -9.28 -20.17 29.60
C ARG A 66 -10.43 -21.08 29.20
N THR A 67 -11.57 -20.52 28.91
CA THR A 67 -12.77 -21.27 28.47
C THR A 67 -12.54 -21.86 27.08
N LEU A 68 -12.04 -21.05 26.13
CA LEU A 68 -11.76 -21.51 24.77
C LEU A 68 -10.68 -22.64 24.74
N ALA A 69 -9.64 -22.53 25.57
CA ALA A 69 -8.60 -23.54 25.63
C ALA A 69 -9.17 -24.90 26.12
N LEU A 70 -10.07 -24.87 27.11
CA LEU A 70 -10.77 -26.06 27.59
C LEU A 70 -11.71 -26.65 26.53
N GLU A 71 -12.50 -25.82 25.87
CA GLU A 71 -13.44 -26.28 24.83
C GLU A 71 -12.73 -26.91 23.63
N LEU A 72 -11.62 -26.27 23.18
CA LEU A 72 -10.86 -26.75 22.03
C LEU A 72 -9.88 -27.90 22.40
N GLY A 73 -9.74 -28.23 23.69
CA GLY A 73 -8.83 -29.28 24.14
C GLY A 73 -7.35 -28.95 23.89
N VAL A 74 -6.96 -27.65 23.96
CA VAL A 74 -5.62 -27.20 23.64
C VAL A 74 -4.96 -26.43 24.78
N SER A 75 -3.63 -26.29 24.73
CA SER A 75 -2.93 -25.46 25.70
C SER A 75 -3.23 -23.96 25.48
N ARG A 76 -3.19 -23.18 26.56
CA ARG A 76 -3.37 -21.73 26.45
C ARG A 76 -2.32 -21.05 25.56
N THR A 77 -1.12 -21.59 25.50
CA THR A 77 -0.05 -21.12 24.63
C THR A 77 -0.41 -21.34 23.16
N ALA A 78 -0.83 -22.54 22.77
CA ALA A 78 -1.26 -22.85 21.42
C ALA A 78 -2.49 -22.02 20.99
N LEU A 79 -3.42 -21.79 21.91
CA LEU A 79 -4.56 -20.91 21.66
C LEU A 79 -4.13 -19.45 21.43
N ARG A 80 -3.18 -18.92 22.21
CA ARG A 80 -2.66 -17.56 22.02
C ARG A 80 -1.93 -17.40 20.70
N GLU A 81 -1.14 -18.37 20.29
CA GLU A 81 -0.50 -18.39 18.97
C GLU A 81 -1.55 -18.38 17.84
N ALA A 82 -2.60 -19.20 17.97
CA ALA A 82 -3.70 -19.21 17.02
C ALA A 82 -4.47 -17.88 17.00
N ILE A 83 -4.74 -17.26 18.13
CA ILE A 83 -5.35 -15.94 18.23
C ILE A 83 -4.44 -14.88 17.58
N ALA A 84 -3.13 -14.90 17.84
CA ALA A 84 -2.19 -13.98 17.22
C ALA A 84 -2.13 -14.16 15.70
N GLN A 85 -2.16 -15.41 15.22
CA GLN A 85 -2.23 -15.72 13.79
C GLN A 85 -3.53 -15.20 13.15
N LEU A 86 -4.69 -15.42 13.80
CA LEU A 86 -5.97 -14.91 13.29
C LEU A 86 -6.06 -13.37 13.38
N ALA A 87 -5.41 -12.77 14.36
CA ALA A 87 -5.29 -11.32 14.46
C ALA A 87 -4.41 -10.75 13.34
N SER A 88 -3.28 -11.39 13.01
CA SER A 88 -2.46 -10.99 11.87
C SER A 88 -3.17 -11.13 10.52
N GLN A 89 -4.18 -12.01 10.45
CA GLN A 89 -5.05 -12.19 9.30
C GLN A 89 -6.26 -11.23 9.29
N GLY A 90 -6.38 -10.36 10.30
CA GLY A 90 -7.48 -9.41 10.42
C GLY A 90 -8.84 -10.02 10.79
N LEU A 91 -8.86 -11.28 11.28
CA LEU A 91 -10.10 -11.95 11.70
C LEU A 91 -10.43 -11.71 13.19
N LEU A 92 -9.42 -11.39 13.98
CA LEU A 92 -9.55 -11.10 15.40
C LEU A 92 -8.80 -9.83 15.77
N ARG A 93 -9.21 -9.18 16.86
CA ARG A 93 -8.51 -8.03 17.44
C ARG A 93 -8.47 -8.16 18.96
N ALA A 94 -7.26 -8.14 19.53
CA ALA A 94 -7.06 -8.05 20.97
C ALA A 94 -7.19 -6.59 21.43
N ARG A 95 -7.94 -6.34 22.49
CA ARG A 95 -7.96 -5.02 23.18
C ARG A 95 -7.22 -5.17 24.51
N ALA A 96 -6.31 -4.27 24.80
CA ALA A 96 -5.57 -4.26 26.06
C ALA A 96 -6.56 -4.20 27.24
N GLY A 97 -6.52 -5.20 28.14
CA GLY A 97 -7.46 -5.32 29.26
C GLY A 97 -8.89 -5.71 28.92
N GLY A 98 -9.27 -5.79 27.63
CA GLY A 98 -10.66 -5.97 27.19
C GLY A 98 -11.02 -7.32 26.58
N GLY A 99 -10.04 -8.15 26.21
CA GLY A 99 -10.27 -9.46 25.57
C GLY A 99 -10.08 -9.45 24.06
N THR A 100 -10.49 -10.53 23.40
CA THR A 100 -10.39 -10.73 21.94
C THR A 100 -11.77 -10.58 21.30
N TYR A 101 -11.84 -9.88 20.19
CA TYR A 101 -13.06 -9.56 19.47
C TYR A 101 -12.97 -10.08 18.04
N VAL A 102 -14.09 -10.56 17.49
CA VAL A 102 -14.21 -10.89 16.08
C VAL A 102 -14.11 -9.63 15.26
N GLN A 103 -13.31 -9.65 14.20
CA GLN A 103 -13.29 -8.58 13.21
C GLN A 103 -14.06 -9.04 11.96
N ARG A 104 -14.65 -8.09 11.27
CA ARG A 104 -15.12 -8.33 9.92
C ARG A 104 -13.91 -8.76 9.09
N PRO A 105 -13.98 -9.89 8.37
CA PRO A 105 -12.93 -10.25 7.45
C PRO A 105 -12.68 -9.07 6.51
N HIS A 106 -11.48 -8.56 6.50
CA HIS A 106 -11.11 -7.58 5.47
C HIS A 106 -11.29 -8.25 4.11
N THR A 107 -11.94 -7.55 3.20
CA THR A 107 -11.94 -7.96 1.81
C THR A 107 -10.48 -8.04 1.31
N PRO A 108 -10.20 -8.75 0.22
CA PRO A 108 -8.84 -8.72 -0.35
C PRO A 108 -8.34 -7.30 -0.57
N GLU A 109 -9.22 -6.38 -0.93
CA GLU A 109 -8.95 -4.96 -1.12
C GLU A 109 -8.59 -4.28 0.23
N GLU A 110 -9.39 -4.47 1.27
CA GLU A 110 -9.15 -3.91 2.61
C GLU A 110 -7.85 -4.43 3.24
N ARG A 111 -7.41 -5.67 2.93
CA ARG A 111 -6.14 -6.22 3.46
C ARG A 111 -4.90 -5.49 2.98
N VAL A 112 -4.96 -4.85 1.85
CA VAL A 112 -3.83 -4.10 1.27
C VAL A 112 -3.81 -2.67 1.77
N VAL A 113 -4.98 -2.11 2.05
CA VAL A 113 -5.12 -0.78 2.67
C VAL A 113 -4.77 -0.81 4.15
N ALA A 114 -5.00 -1.94 4.84
CA ALA A 114 -4.72 -2.07 6.28
C ALA A 114 -3.28 -1.66 6.69
N PRO A 115 -2.21 -1.97 5.93
CA PRO A 115 -0.85 -1.50 6.24
C PRO A 115 -0.69 0.02 6.14
N LEU A 116 -1.52 0.71 5.35
CA LEU A 116 -1.47 2.16 5.18
C LEU A 116 -2.36 2.91 6.18
N GLN A 117 -3.27 2.23 6.87
CA GLN A 117 -4.14 2.80 7.91
C GLN A 117 -3.39 3.58 9.01
N PRO A 118 -2.21 3.15 9.51
CA PRO A 118 -1.45 3.92 10.50
C PRO A 118 -1.01 5.30 10.02
N PHE A 119 -0.94 5.53 8.71
CA PHE A 119 -0.56 6.83 8.13
C PHE A 119 -1.72 7.83 8.05
N LEU A 120 -2.98 7.38 8.16
CA LEU A 120 -4.16 8.26 8.10
C LEU A 120 -4.11 9.42 9.12
N PRO A 121 -3.77 9.20 10.41
CA PRO A 121 -3.66 10.29 11.37
C PRO A 121 -2.54 11.29 11.03
N LEU A 122 -1.44 10.82 10.43
CA LEU A 122 -0.33 11.68 10.02
C LEU A 122 -0.77 12.62 8.89
N LEU A 123 -1.46 12.08 7.88
CA LEU A 123 -2.01 12.86 6.76
C LEU A 123 -3.05 13.91 7.21
N GLN A 124 -3.76 13.64 8.34
CA GLN A 124 -4.71 14.59 8.91
C GLN A 124 -4.04 15.65 9.78
N GLY A 125 -2.92 15.29 10.43
CA GLY A 125 -2.22 16.15 11.38
C GLY A 125 -1.25 17.13 10.73
N ASP A 126 -0.66 16.76 9.60
CA ASP A 126 0.33 17.59 8.90
C ASP A 126 0.09 17.58 7.38
N PRO A 127 -0.27 18.73 6.80
CA PRO A 127 -0.49 18.85 5.36
C PRO A 127 0.72 18.49 4.47
N GLU A 128 1.95 18.50 5.01
CA GLU A 128 3.15 18.16 4.23
C GLU A 128 3.19 16.69 3.83
N TYR A 129 2.62 15.75 4.62
CA TYR A 129 2.58 14.32 4.25
C TYR A 129 1.87 14.02 2.92
N ARG A 130 1.02 14.93 2.42
CA ARG A 130 0.44 14.76 1.07
C ARG A 130 1.49 14.79 -0.03
N PHE A 131 2.62 15.48 0.18
CA PHE A 131 3.73 15.51 -0.78
C PHE A 131 4.50 14.20 -0.78
N ASP A 132 4.65 13.54 0.38
CA ASP A 132 5.22 12.17 0.46
C ASP A 132 4.35 11.17 -0.32
N VAL A 133 3.02 11.31 -0.23
CA VAL A 133 2.09 10.49 -1.03
C VAL A 133 2.25 10.78 -2.53
N LEU A 134 2.42 12.05 -2.93
CA LEU A 134 2.65 12.41 -4.33
C LEU A 134 3.99 11.88 -4.85
N GLU A 135 5.05 11.91 -4.06
CA GLU A 135 6.34 11.31 -4.42
C GLU A 135 6.22 9.80 -4.60
N THR A 136 5.49 9.13 -3.71
CA THR A 136 5.21 7.69 -3.83
C THR A 136 4.39 7.41 -5.10
N ARG A 137 3.37 8.20 -5.41
CA ARG A 137 2.62 8.11 -6.67
C ARG A 137 3.54 8.29 -7.88
N HIS A 138 4.41 9.31 -7.86
CA HIS A 138 5.33 9.57 -8.95
C HIS A 138 6.21 8.35 -9.27
N ALA A 139 6.72 7.67 -8.23
CA ALA A 139 7.53 6.47 -8.40
C ALA A 139 6.72 5.28 -8.96
N LEU A 140 5.47 5.12 -8.55
CA LEU A 140 4.66 3.96 -8.90
C LEU A 140 3.85 4.16 -10.18
N GLU A 141 3.29 5.34 -10.42
CA GLU A 141 2.44 5.59 -11.59
C GLU A 141 3.22 5.60 -12.89
N GLY A 142 4.47 6.05 -12.88
CA GLY A 142 5.35 5.87 -14.04
C GLY A 142 5.53 4.41 -14.42
N ALA A 143 5.71 3.53 -13.43
CA ALA A 143 5.81 2.10 -13.65
C ALA A 143 4.48 1.47 -14.10
N THR A 144 3.33 1.90 -13.53
CA THR A 144 2.01 1.41 -13.97
C THR A 144 1.72 1.79 -15.41
N ALA A 145 1.99 3.04 -15.79
CA ALA A 145 1.79 3.54 -17.15
C ALA A 145 2.65 2.80 -18.17
N TRP A 146 3.92 2.59 -17.84
CA TRP A 146 4.85 1.84 -18.68
C TRP A 146 4.38 0.40 -18.91
N HIS A 147 3.99 -0.31 -17.84
CA HIS A 147 3.47 -1.66 -17.95
C HIS A 147 2.11 -1.73 -18.64
N ALA A 148 1.23 -0.74 -18.41
CA ALA A 148 -0.06 -0.67 -19.10
C ALA A 148 0.11 -0.53 -20.60
N ALA A 149 1.02 0.34 -21.06
CA ALA A 149 1.32 0.50 -22.49
C ALA A 149 1.77 -0.81 -23.14
N LEU A 150 2.53 -1.65 -22.41
CA LEU A 150 3.02 -2.94 -22.92
C LEU A 150 1.99 -4.07 -22.86
N ARG A 151 1.05 -4.03 -21.91
CA ARG A 151 0.25 -5.22 -21.54
C ARG A 151 -1.25 -5.03 -21.70
N ALA A 152 -1.72 -3.79 -21.90
CA ALA A 152 -3.14 -3.49 -22.01
C ALA A 152 -3.79 -4.29 -23.15
N THR A 153 -4.83 -5.05 -22.83
CA THR A 153 -5.74 -5.65 -23.79
C THR A 153 -6.65 -4.59 -24.42
N ASP A 154 -7.37 -4.93 -25.48
CA ASP A 154 -8.36 -4.02 -26.07
C ASP A 154 -9.45 -3.64 -25.06
N ALA A 155 -9.85 -4.58 -24.19
CA ALA A 155 -10.80 -4.30 -23.11
C ALA A 155 -10.23 -3.32 -22.07
N ASP A 156 -8.94 -3.41 -21.75
CA ASP A 156 -8.26 -2.46 -20.86
C ASP A 156 -8.19 -1.06 -21.49
N ARG A 157 -7.81 -0.98 -22.76
CA ARG A 157 -7.78 0.27 -23.54
C ARG A 157 -9.14 0.95 -23.56
N ALA A 158 -10.21 0.17 -23.79
CA ALA A 158 -11.58 0.67 -23.76
C ALA A 158 -11.96 1.20 -22.35
N ARG A 159 -11.55 0.51 -21.28
CA ARG A 159 -11.80 0.97 -19.90
C ARG A 159 -11.05 2.27 -19.57
N ILE A 160 -9.79 2.38 -19.96
CA ILE A 160 -9.00 3.62 -19.77
C ILE A 160 -9.65 4.78 -20.53
N ALA A 161 -10.07 4.56 -21.78
CA ALA A 161 -10.77 5.58 -22.55
C ALA A 161 -12.10 5.99 -21.89
N ALA A 162 -12.90 5.04 -21.44
CA ALA A 162 -14.16 5.31 -20.74
C ALA A 162 -13.94 6.07 -19.42
N ALA A 163 -12.93 5.71 -18.64
CA ALA A 163 -12.60 6.41 -17.40
C ALA A 163 -12.16 7.86 -17.67
N PHE A 164 -11.40 8.11 -18.73
CA PHE A 164 -11.05 9.46 -19.15
C PHE A 164 -12.28 10.27 -19.53
N GLU A 165 -13.23 9.73 -20.31
CA GLU A 165 -14.48 10.42 -20.66
C GLU A 165 -15.36 10.69 -19.43
N ALA A 166 -15.40 9.75 -18.46
CA ALA A 166 -16.11 9.97 -17.20
C ALA A 166 -15.51 11.13 -16.40
N MET A 167 -14.18 11.29 -16.42
CA MET A 167 -13.50 12.43 -15.78
C MET A 167 -13.90 13.77 -16.45
N LEU A 168 -14.01 13.82 -17.77
CA LEU A 168 -14.50 15.02 -18.49
C LEU A 168 -15.95 15.36 -18.11
N GLN A 169 -16.82 14.35 -18.02
CA GLN A 169 -18.21 14.53 -17.65
C GLN A 169 -18.35 15.01 -16.19
N ALA A 170 -17.59 14.43 -15.25
CA ALA A 170 -17.61 14.84 -13.85
C ALA A 170 -17.19 16.33 -13.72
N HIS A 171 -16.18 16.77 -14.46
CA HIS A 171 -15.77 18.16 -14.47
C HIS A 171 -16.88 19.08 -15.04
N ALA A 172 -17.52 18.69 -16.12
CA ALA A 172 -18.62 19.48 -16.72
C ALA A 172 -19.82 19.65 -15.77
N GLN A 173 -20.02 18.72 -14.82
CA GLN A 173 -21.06 18.79 -13.80
C GLN A 173 -20.69 19.69 -12.60
N GLY A 174 -19.40 19.99 -12.41
CA GLY A 174 -18.92 20.84 -11.31
C GLY A 174 -19.00 20.17 -9.92
N ASP A 175 -19.17 18.84 -9.85
CA ASP A 175 -19.16 18.09 -8.59
C ASP A 175 -17.72 17.68 -8.23
N ALA A 176 -17.12 18.40 -7.31
CA ALA A 176 -15.76 18.18 -6.86
C ALA A 176 -15.48 16.75 -6.33
N ALA A 177 -16.48 16.14 -5.70
CA ALA A 177 -16.33 14.77 -5.20
C ALA A 177 -16.39 13.76 -6.35
N ALA A 178 -17.22 14.00 -7.36
CA ALA A 178 -17.27 13.20 -8.58
C ALA A 178 -15.98 13.36 -9.40
N GLU A 179 -15.45 14.60 -9.54
CA GLU A 179 -14.17 14.85 -10.20
C GLU A 179 -13.01 14.08 -9.55
N ALA A 180 -12.91 14.15 -8.21
CA ALA A 180 -11.86 13.46 -7.48
C ALA A 180 -11.95 11.94 -7.60
N ARG A 181 -13.17 11.38 -7.63
CA ARG A 181 -13.39 9.94 -7.85
C ARG A 181 -13.02 9.54 -9.27
N ALA A 182 -13.49 10.29 -10.27
CA ALA A 182 -13.24 9.98 -11.67
C ALA A 182 -11.74 10.06 -12.03
N ASP A 183 -11.01 11.00 -11.45
CA ASP A 183 -9.56 11.08 -11.58
C ASP A 183 -8.88 9.83 -10.95
N ALA A 184 -9.28 9.42 -9.76
CA ALA A 184 -8.77 8.20 -9.14
C ALA A 184 -9.08 6.95 -9.98
N ASP A 185 -10.31 6.84 -10.50
CA ASP A 185 -10.74 5.73 -11.32
C ASP A 185 -9.95 5.63 -12.63
N PHE A 186 -9.60 6.77 -13.24
CA PHE A 186 -8.73 6.81 -14.42
C PHE A 186 -7.34 6.24 -14.13
N HIS A 187 -6.68 6.68 -13.06
CA HIS A 187 -5.37 6.16 -12.68
C HIS A 187 -5.42 4.68 -12.24
N LEU A 188 -6.51 4.26 -11.58
CA LEU A 188 -6.71 2.86 -11.23
C LEU A 188 -6.96 1.98 -12.44
N ALA A 189 -7.67 2.46 -13.46
CA ALA A 189 -7.84 1.74 -14.72
C ALA A 189 -6.49 1.49 -15.42
N ILE A 190 -5.57 2.47 -15.36
CA ILE A 190 -4.19 2.31 -15.84
C ILE A 190 -3.44 1.26 -15.01
N ALA A 191 -3.57 1.31 -13.68
CA ALA A 191 -2.94 0.33 -12.81
C ALA A 191 -3.47 -1.11 -13.02
N GLU A 192 -4.76 -1.27 -13.34
CA GLU A 192 -5.36 -2.55 -13.73
C GLU A 192 -4.78 -3.08 -15.04
N ALA A 193 -4.64 -2.19 -16.04
CA ALA A 193 -4.08 -2.51 -17.35
C ALA A 193 -2.59 -2.89 -17.29
N ALA A 194 -1.88 -2.55 -16.22
CA ALA A 194 -0.50 -3.00 -15.99
C ALA A 194 -0.40 -4.52 -15.74
N HIS A 195 -1.50 -5.21 -15.45
CA HIS A 195 -1.57 -6.65 -15.14
C HIS A 195 -0.56 -7.10 -14.07
N ASN A 196 -0.29 -6.21 -13.10
CA ASN A 196 0.52 -6.49 -11.91
C ASN A 196 -0.35 -6.34 -10.65
N ARG A 197 -0.78 -7.48 -10.11
CA ARG A 197 -1.72 -7.50 -8.97
C ARG A 197 -1.15 -6.84 -7.71
N VAL A 198 0.16 -6.93 -7.47
CA VAL A 198 0.79 -6.29 -6.31
C VAL A 198 0.78 -4.77 -6.48
N LEU A 199 1.20 -4.29 -7.65
CA LEU A 199 1.23 -2.86 -7.97
C LEU A 199 -0.17 -2.26 -7.92
N LEU A 200 -1.18 -2.92 -8.50
CA LEU A 200 -2.57 -2.50 -8.43
C LEU A 200 -3.05 -2.34 -6.99
N GLN A 201 -2.73 -3.29 -6.11
CA GLN A 201 -3.19 -3.24 -4.73
C GLN A 201 -2.53 -2.10 -3.95
N VAL A 202 -1.23 -1.85 -4.18
CA VAL A 202 -0.54 -0.70 -3.58
C VAL A 202 -1.18 0.61 -4.07
N MET A 203 -1.47 0.72 -5.36
CA MET A 203 -2.13 1.90 -5.95
C MET A 203 -3.52 2.13 -5.36
N ARG A 204 -4.34 1.10 -5.21
CA ARG A 204 -5.65 1.21 -4.54
C ARG A 204 -5.51 1.78 -3.13
N GLY A 205 -4.58 1.24 -2.33
CA GLY A 205 -4.33 1.76 -0.99
C GLY A 205 -3.90 3.22 -0.96
N LEU A 206 -3.07 3.66 -1.91
CA LEU A 206 -2.66 5.07 -2.02
C LEU A 206 -3.84 5.98 -2.41
N PHE A 207 -4.69 5.56 -3.35
CA PHE A 207 -5.86 6.34 -3.73
C PHE A 207 -6.91 6.42 -2.62
N ASP A 208 -7.09 5.36 -1.82
CA ASP A 208 -7.95 5.39 -0.63
C ASP A 208 -7.45 6.42 0.40
N LEU A 209 -6.12 6.49 0.63
CA LEU A 209 -5.52 7.52 1.48
C LEU A 209 -5.79 8.92 0.94
N LEU A 210 -5.68 9.12 -0.37
CA LEU A 210 -5.91 10.41 -1.04
C LEU A 210 -7.38 10.84 -0.96
N GLN A 211 -8.33 9.93 -1.15
CA GLN A 211 -9.76 10.26 -1.10
C GLN A 211 -10.18 10.74 0.29
N THR A 212 -9.60 10.15 1.34
CA THR A 212 -9.98 10.45 2.73
C THR A 212 -9.48 11.82 3.19
N ASN A 213 -8.35 12.32 2.67
CA ASN A 213 -7.64 13.45 3.28
C ASN A 213 -7.27 14.61 2.34
N ILE A 214 -7.25 14.40 1.04
CA ILE A 214 -6.72 15.40 0.08
C ILE A 214 -7.81 15.96 -0.84
N SER A 215 -9.06 15.59 -0.63
CA SER A 215 -10.20 16.06 -1.44
C SER A 215 -10.26 17.59 -1.56
N GLN A 216 -9.99 18.33 -0.48
CA GLN A 216 -10.00 19.80 -0.50
C GLN A 216 -8.86 20.41 -1.35
N SER A 217 -7.66 19.86 -1.27
CA SER A 217 -6.51 20.37 -2.06
C SER A 217 -6.65 20.04 -3.53
N ARG A 218 -7.18 18.85 -3.86
CA ARG A 218 -7.48 18.44 -5.25
C ARG A 218 -8.60 19.28 -5.86
N HIS A 219 -9.65 19.58 -5.10
CA HIS A 219 -10.72 20.46 -5.53
C HIS A 219 -10.20 21.81 -6.05
N LYS A 220 -9.21 22.41 -5.35
CA LYS A 220 -8.57 23.65 -5.80
C LYS A 220 -7.87 23.53 -7.15
N LEU A 221 -7.26 22.37 -7.44
CA LEU A 221 -6.59 22.10 -8.71
C LEU A 221 -7.59 22.05 -9.88
N PHE A 222 -8.74 21.44 -9.68
CA PHE A 222 -9.76 21.28 -10.72
C PHE A 222 -10.59 22.56 -10.94
N GLN A 223 -10.77 23.37 -9.90
CA GLN A 223 -11.55 24.61 -10.02
C GLN A 223 -10.79 25.79 -10.63
N SER A 224 -9.47 25.76 -10.64
CA SER A 224 -8.68 26.82 -11.24
C SER A 224 -8.51 26.60 -12.75
N PRO A 225 -8.95 27.55 -13.60
CA PRO A 225 -8.70 27.46 -15.04
C PRO A 225 -7.21 27.36 -15.40
N ARG A 226 -6.34 27.89 -14.54
CA ARG A 226 -4.88 27.85 -14.72
C ARG A 226 -4.28 26.46 -14.55
N THR A 227 -4.94 25.60 -13.78
CA THR A 227 -4.46 24.24 -13.51
C THR A 227 -5.25 23.18 -14.25
N PHE A 228 -6.55 23.37 -14.45
CA PHE A 228 -7.41 22.38 -15.08
C PHE A 228 -7.02 22.07 -16.54
N ALA A 229 -6.87 23.07 -17.39
CA ALA A 229 -6.55 22.85 -18.81
C ALA A 229 -5.20 22.12 -19.01
N PRO A 230 -4.11 22.48 -18.29
CA PRO A 230 -2.87 21.68 -18.31
C PRO A 230 -3.05 20.26 -17.77
N LEU A 231 -3.79 20.07 -16.66
CA LEU A 231 -4.06 18.73 -16.12
C LEU A 231 -4.77 17.83 -17.14
N LEU A 232 -5.80 18.35 -17.76
CA LEU A 232 -6.54 17.63 -18.79
C LEU A 232 -5.64 17.25 -19.98
N ALA A 233 -4.78 18.18 -20.43
CA ALA A 233 -3.84 17.90 -21.51
C ALA A 233 -2.85 16.77 -21.13
N GLN A 234 -2.40 16.74 -19.89
CA GLN A 234 -1.49 15.70 -19.39
C GLN A 234 -2.19 14.34 -19.25
N HIS A 235 -3.42 14.29 -18.72
CA HIS A 235 -4.19 13.06 -18.68
C HIS A 235 -4.46 12.51 -20.10
N ARG A 236 -4.73 13.41 -21.07
CA ARG A 236 -4.89 13.03 -22.47
C ARG A 236 -3.59 12.44 -23.04
N ALA A 237 -2.45 13.08 -22.81
CA ALA A 237 -1.16 12.59 -23.26
C ALA A 237 -0.83 11.22 -22.67
N LEU A 238 -1.11 11.01 -21.38
CA LEU A 238 -0.93 9.74 -20.70
C LEU A 238 -1.82 8.64 -21.28
N ARG A 239 -3.13 8.93 -21.46
CA ARG A 239 -4.06 8.00 -22.12
C ARG A 239 -3.57 7.63 -23.52
N ASP A 240 -3.25 8.63 -24.34
CA ASP A 240 -2.91 8.44 -25.76
C ASP A 240 -1.63 7.61 -25.90
N ALA A 241 -0.62 7.85 -25.09
CA ALA A 241 0.61 7.04 -25.06
C ALA A 241 0.33 5.56 -24.68
N ILE A 242 -0.55 5.31 -23.71
CA ILE A 242 -0.92 3.93 -23.34
C ILE A 242 -1.71 3.26 -24.46
N LEU A 243 -2.67 3.95 -25.06
CA LEU A 243 -3.47 3.41 -26.16
C LEU A 243 -2.64 3.13 -27.41
N ALA A 244 -1.59 3.92 -27.65
CA ALA A 244 -0.63 3.72 -28.74
C ALA A 244 0.38 2.59 -28.46
N GLY A 245 0.47 2.11 -27.20
CA GLY A 245 1.46 1.08 -26.82
C GLY A 245 2.88 1.63 -26.71
N GLU A 246 3.07 2.86 -26.29
CA GLU A 246 4.32 3.62 -26.23
C GLU A 246 4.81 3.72 -24.76
N PRO A 247 5.55 2.73 -24.23
CA PRO A 247 5.80 2.62 -22.80
C PRO A 247 6.65 3.77 -22.24
N GLU A 248 7.67 4.22 -22.95
CA GLU A 248 8.51 5.34 -22.54
C GLU A 248 7.71 6.64 -22.46
N GLN A 249 6.90 6.91 -23.48
CA GLN A 249 6.04 8.10 -23.51
C GLN A 249 4.97 8.06 -22.42
N ALA A 250 4.38 6.89 -22.15
CA ALA A 250 3.39 6.71 -21.09
C ALA A 250 4.00 6.99 -19.70
N ARG A 251 5.20 6.45 -19.43
CA ARG A 251 5.93 6.74 -18.19
C ARG A 251 6.24 8.23 -18.06
N ASP A 252 6.78 8.83 -19.09
CA ASP A 252 7.20 10.23 -19.06
C ASP A 252 5.99 11.18 -18.93
N ALA A 253 4.85 10.83 -19.54
CA ALA A 253 3.59 11.55 -19.36
C ALA A 253 3.06 11.45 -17.92
N ALA A 254 3.13 10.28 -17.30
CA ALA A 254 2.76 10.09 -15.90
C ALA A 254 3.66 10.91 -14.96
N HIS A 255 4.96 10.91 -15.19
CA HIS A 255 5.91 11.71 -14.41
C HIS A 255 5.67 13.22 -14.58
N ALA A 256 5.47 13.69 -15.82
CA ALA A 256 5.16 15.09 -16.09
C ALA A 256 3.86 15.55 -15.41
N HIS A 257 2.83 14.69 -15.44
CA HIS A 257 1.56 14.94 -14.76
C HIS A 257 1.75 15.10 -13.24
N LEU A 258 2.43 14.18 -12.59
CA LEU A 258 2.60 14.23 -11.13
C LEU A 258 3.56 15.34 -10.67
N ALA A 259 4.58 15.66 -11.46
CA ALA A 259 5.43 16.82 -11.21
C ALA A 259 4.62 18.13 -11.29
N PHE A 260 3.71 18.24 -12.26
CA PHE A 260 2.82 19.38 -12.37
C PHE A 260 1.84 19.48 -11.20
N VAL A 261 1.22 18.35 -10.79
CA VAL A 261 0.33 18.29 -9.61
C VAL A 261 1.07 18.77 -8.36
N HIS A 262 2.28 18.26 -8.12
CA HIS A 262 3.11 18.62 -6.97
C HIS A 262 3.42 20.13 -6.96
N THR A 263 3.90 20.68 -8.08
CA THR A 263 4.24 22.11 -8.20
C THR A 263 3.02 23.00 -8.04
N SER A 264 1.90 22.61 -8.64
CA SER A 264 0.65 23.37 -8.57
C SER A 264 0.08 23.43 -7.15
N LEU A 265 0.12 22.31 -6.42
CA LEU A 265 -0.34 22.29 -5.02
C LEU A 265 0.54 23.17 -4.14
N ARG A 266 1.87 23.14 -4.27
CA ARG A 266 2.75 24.04 -3.54
C ARG A 266 2.45 25.51 -3.83
N SER A 267 2.26 25.86 -5.08
CA SER A 267 1.91 27.25 -5.48
C SER A 267 0.58 27.69 -4.88
N LEU A 268 -0.43 26.83 -4.87
CA LEU A 268 -1.74 27.13 -4.27
C LEU A 268 -1.64 27.35 -2.75
N ASP A 269 -0.82 26.56 -2.05
CA ASP A 269 -0.60 26.76 -0.62
C ASP A 269 0.11 28.06 -0.28
N GLU A 270 1.12 28.41 -1.09
CA GLU A 270 1.82 29.70 -0.95
C GLU A 270 0.88 30.88 -1.19
N ASP A 271 -0.03 30.77 -2.18
CA ASP A 271 -1.03 31.78 -2.44
C ASP A 271 -2.04 31.90 -1.29
N ASP A 272 -2.52 30.80 -0.75
CA ASP A 272 -3.41 30.79 0.40
C ASP A 272 -2.73 31.39 1.65
N ALA A 273 -1.47 31.03 1.90
CA ALA A 273 -0.70 31.60 2.99
C ALA A 273 -0.47 33.12 2.80
N ARG A 274 -0.28 33.60 1.57
CA ARG A 274 -0.18 35.02 1.25
C ARG A 274 -1.50 35.75 1.52
N ARG A 275 -2.63 35.20 1.06
CA ARG A 275 -3.96 35.76 1.30
C ARG A 275 -4.29 35.84 2.78
N ALA A 276 -4.01 34.75 3.51
CA ALA A 276 -4.22 34.72 4.96
C ALA A 276 -3.36 35.73 5.74
N ARG A 277 -2.15 36.05 5.26
CA ARG A 277 -1.32 37.11 5.84
C ARG A 277 -1.89 38.50 5.49
N ALA A 278 -2.32 38.72 4.27
CA ALA A 278 -2.90 40.00 3.85
C ALA A 278 -4.19 40.34 4.60
N SER A 279 -5.04 39.35 4.88
CA SER A 279 -6.29 39.55 5.64
C SER A 279 -6.08 39.84 7.14
N ARG A 280 -4.87 39.65 7.67
CA ARG A 280 -4.52 39.95 9.08
C ARG A 280 -3.97 41.37 9.26
N LEU A 281 -3.71 42.11 8.17
CA LEU A 281 -3.32 43.51 8.29
C LEU A 281 -4.51 44.30 8.80
N PRO A 282 -4.35 45.12 9.89
CA PRO A 282 -5.42 45.99 10.35
C PRO A 282 -5.81 46.92 9.22
N SER A 283 -7.12 47.11 8.99
CA SER A 283 -7.61 48.12 8.09
C SER A 283 -7.02 49.48 8.52
N SER A 284 -6.39 50.19 7.58
CA SER A 284 -5.85 51.52 7.90
C SER A 284 -6.92 52.38 8.53
N PRO A 285 -6.63 53.10 9.63
CA PRO A 285 -7.64 53.95 10.32
C PRO A 285 -8.10 55.16 9.45
N ASP A 286 -7.44 55.43 8.35
CA ASP A 286 -7.74 56.56 7.43
C ASP A 286 -8.47 56.09 6.17
N ASP A 287 -9.68 55.53 6.28
CA ASP A 287 -10.63 55.47 5.16
C ASP A 287 -11.60 56.68 5.31
N PRO A 288 -11.48 57.73 4.47
CA PRO A 288 -12.33 58.91 4.58
C PRO A 288 -13.78 58.71 4.11
N ARG A 289 -14.26 57.47 4.00
CA ARG A 289 -15.60 57.12 3.53
C ARG A 289 -16.51 56.50 4.63
N ARG A 290 -16.31 56.88 5.91
CA ARG A 290 -17.32 56.65 6.95
C ARG A 290 -18.00 57.95 7.36
#